data_3bc06e2351924e1c9df6e4b6435759a3
#
_entry.id   3bc06e2351924e1c9df6e4b6435759a3
#
_cell.length_a   1.000
_cell.length_b   1.000
_cell.length_c   1.000
_cell.angle_alpha   90.00
_cell.angle_beta   90.00
_cell.angle_gamma   90.00
#
_symmetry.space_group_name_H-M   'P 1'
#
loop_
_entity.id
_entity.type
_entity.pdbx_description
1 polymer ?
#
loop_
_entity_poly.entity_id
_entity_poly.type
_entity_poly.pdbx_seq_one_letter_code
_entity_poly.pdbx_strand_id
1 'polypeptide(L)'
;MAPREVAKLVLVGAMGIKPPEGDILDQAIISYIDYPQAFFHERKSFEAHYGNVTTDQLEAWDIAREMSFRIAWKPYMYSQSLPHLLGAVKAPALLVWGDDDKVVPVSAAHRFKTALPNARLEIVKGSGHAVEMEKPSELAKLVMPFLAAK
;
A
#
# COMPACT_ATOMS: atom_id res chain seq x y z
N MET A 1 3.47 12.88 -17.64
CA MET A 1 4.38 11.94 -16.96
C MET A 1 5.59 11.72 -17.86
N ALA A 2 6.81 11.78 -17.35
CA ALA A 2 8.04 11.55 -18.09
C ALA A 2 8.47 10.07 -17.95
N PRO A 3 7.88 9.14 -18.73
CA PRO A 3 8.06 7.71 -18.56
C PRO A 3 9.50 7.22 -18.79
N ARG A 4 10.35 8.09 -19.37
CA ARG A 4 11.77 7.78 -19.62
C ARG A 4 12.67 8.03 -18.40
N GLU A 5 12.15 8.67 -17.37
CA GLU A 5 12.90 8.99 -16.13
C GLU A 5 12.74 7.93 -15.04
N VAL A 6 11.79 6.99 -15.20
CA VAL A 6 11.53 5.91 -14.25
C VAL A 6 12.10 4.60 -14.81
N ALA A 7 13.19 4.14 -14.23
CA ALA A 7 13.85 2.89 -14.64
C ALA A 7 13.09 1.65 -14.11
N LYS A 8 12.60 1.71 -12.87
CA LYS A 8 11.85 0.62 -12.20
C LYS A 8 10.83 1.20 -11.23
N LEU A 9 9.78 0.44 -10.95
CA LEU A 9 8.71 0.83 -10.04
C LEU A 9 8.53 -0.25 -8.96
N VAL A 10 8.51 0.14 -7.70
CA VAL A 10 8.14 -0.74 -6.59
C VAL A 10 6.91 -0.14 -5.92
N LEU A 11 5.85 -0.93 -5.80
CA LEU A 11 4.61 -0.55 -5.13
C LEU A 11 4.34 -1.55 -4.00
N VAL A 12 4.24 -1.04 -2.77
CA VAL A 12 3.94 -1.82 -1.57
C VAL A 12 2.59 -1.36 -1.04
N GLY A 13 1.60 -2.25 -0.94
CA GLY A 13 0.26 -1.94 -0.44
C GLY A 13 -0.42 -0.75 -1.13
N ALA A 14 -0.18 -0.55 -2.44
CA ALA A 14 -0.51 0.72 -3.08
C ALA A 14 -2.01 0.95 -3.26
N MET A 15 -2.48 2.12 -2.88
CA MET A 15 -3.81 2.63 -3.22
C MET A 15 -3.89 3.14 -4.66
N GLY A 16 -5.11 3.43 -5.11
CA GLY A 16 -5.36 4.16 -6.36
C GLY A 16 -6.19 3.41 -7.38
N ILE A 17 -6.40 2.11 -7.23
CA ILE A 17 -7.30 1.30 -8.05
C ILE A 17 -8.44 0.77 -7.18
N LYS A 18 -9.67 0.85 -7.69
CA LYS A 18 -10.82 0.19 -7.03
C LYS A 18 -10.58 -1.32 -7.00
N PRO A 19 -10.59 -1.96 -5.82
CA PRO A 19 -10.50 -3.41 -5.75
C PRO A 19 -11.75 -4.05 -6.40
N PRO A 20 -11.62 -5.19 -7.11
CA PRO A 20 -12.77 -5.92 -7.63
C PRO A 20 -13.55 -6.63 -6.52
N GLU A 21 -12.90 -6.99 -5.43
CA GLU A 21 -13.49 -7.60 -4.24
C GLU A 21 -12.99 -6.89 -2.99
N GLY A 22 -13.89 -6.62 -2.04
CA GLY A 22 -13.62 -5.82 -0.85
C GLY A 22 -13.57 -4.32 -1.15
N ASP A 23 -13.31 -3.54 -0.13
CA ASP A 23 -13.22 -2.09 -0.20
C ASP A 23 -11.91 -1.60 0.39
N ILE A 24 -11.40 -0.46 -0.11
CA ILE A 24 -10.31 0.26 0.54
C ILE A 24 -10.86 0.81 1.86
N LEU A 25 -10.12 0.61 2.95
CA LEU A 25 -10.54 1.09 4.27
C LEU A 25 -10.70 2.60 4.27
N ASP A 26 -11.93 3.06 4.52
CA ASP A 26 -12.26 4.47 4.43
C ASP A 26 -11.80 5.22 5.69
N GLN A 27 -10.83 6.10 5.50
CA GLN A 27 -10.29 6.96 6.56
C GLN A 27 -11.30 7.95 7.14
N ALA A 28 -12.41 8.21 6.45
CA ALA A 28 -13.45 9.09 6.97
C ALA A 28 -14.32 8.41 8.03
N ILE A 29 -14.43 7.07 7.97
CA ILE A 29 -15.34 6.31 8.83
C ILE A 29 -14.60 5.78 10.07
N ILE A 30 -13.33 5.39 9.91
CA ILE A 30 -12.52 4.84 11.00
C ILE A 30 -11.82 5.97 11.80
N SER A 31 -11.66 5.79 13.11
CA SER A 31 -10.93 6.75 13.93
C SER A 31 -9.44 6.78 13.59
N TYR A 32 -8.78 7.93 13.83
CA TYR A 32 -7.33 8.07 13.65
C TYR A 32 -6.52 7.21 14.66
N ILE A 33 -7.16 6.73 15.72
CA ILE A 33 -6.57 5.82 16.70
C ILE A 33 -6.59 4.37 16.18
N ASP A 34 -7.67 3.98 15.52
CA ASP A 34 -7.88 2.60 15.05
C ASP A 34 -7.29 2.36 13.66
N TYR A 35 -7.25 3.41 12.82
CA TYR A 35 -6.74 3.30 11.47
C TYR A 35 -5.30 2.75 11.39
N PRO A 36 -4.33 3.22 12.19
CA PRO A 36 -2.98 2.67 12.19
C PRO A 36 -2.90 1.20 12.62
N GLN A 37 -3.83 0.73 13.47
CA GLN A 37 -3.89 -0.68 13.87
C GLN A 37 -4.26 -1.59 12.69
N ALA A 38 -5.10 -1.09 11.77
CA ALA A 38 -5.50 -1.84 10.57
C ALA A 38 -4.33 -2.08 9.59
N PHE A 39 -3.20 -1.36 9.75
CA PHE A 39 -2.02 -1.56 8.92
C PHE A 39 -1.28 -2.86 9.22
N PHE A 40 -1.54 -3.44 10.39
CA PHE A 40 -0.84 -4.62 10.86
C PHE A 40 -1.72 -5.87 10.74
N HIS A 41 -1.08 -6.99 10.43
CA HIS A 41 -1.71 -8.31 10.43
C HIS A 41 -2.31 -8.63 11.80
N GLU A 42 -1.49 -8.48 12.85
CA GLU A 42 -1.89 -8.72 14.23
C GLU A 42 -1.71 -7.47 15.10
N ARG A 43 -2.63 -7.27 16.05
CA ARG A 43 -2.51 -6.23 17.06
C ARG A 43 -1.18 -6.28 17.82
N LYS A 44 -0.67 -7.47 18.08
CA LYS A 44 0.63 -7.67 18.75
C LYS A 44 1.79 -7.04 17.97
N SER A 45 1.76 -7.09 16.63
CA SER A 45 2.77 -6.45 15.78
C SER A 45 2.71 -4.93 15.89
N PHE A 46 1.50 -4.37 15.92
CA PHE A 46 1.28 -2.94 16.17
C PHE A 46 1.83 -2.52 17.54
N GLU A 47 1.48 -3.24 18.59
CA GLU A 47 1.94 -2.97 19.96
C GLU A 47 3.47 -3.12 20.11
N ALA A 48 4.07 -4.09 19.43
CA ALA A 48 5.53 -4.24 19.41
C ALA A 48 6.25 -3.09 18.71
N HIS A 49 5.61 -2.48 17.69
CA HIS A 49 6.19 -1.37 16.94
C HIS A 49 6.02 -0.02 17.63
N TYR A 50 4.82 0.28 18.12
CA TYR A 50 4.48 1.59 18.69
C TYR A 50 4.47 1.61 20.23
N GLY A 51 4.33 0.46 20.89
CA GLY A 51 4.24 0.39 22.35
C GLY A 51 3.06 1.19 22.89
N ASN A 52 3.34 2.04 23.90
CA ASN A 52 2.38 3.02 24.39
C ASN A 52 2.39 4.25 23.49
N VAL A 53 1.31 4.43 22.76
CA VAL A 53 1.13 5.60 21.87
C VAL A 53 1.08 6.89 22.68
N THR A 54 1.93 7.85 22.35
CA THR A 54 1.98 9.16 23.01
C THR A 54 0.97 10.13 22.43
N THR A 55 0.68 11.23 23.15
CA THR A 55 -0.18 12.31 22.64
C THR A 55 0.35 12.90 21.34
N ASP A 56 1.67 13.13 21.24
CA ASP A 56 2.30 13.67 20.03
C ASP A 56 2.13 12.71 18.83
N GLN A 57 2.18 11.40 19.07
CA GLN A 57 1.93 10.41 18.02
C GLN A 57 0.47 10.42 17.57
N LEU A 58 -0.49 10.55 18.49
CA LEU A 58 -1.91 10.66 18.17
C LEU A 58 -2.19 11.92 17.34
N GLU A 59 -1.61 13.06 17.71
CA GLU A 59 -1.73 14.30 16.97
C GLU A 59 -1.13 14.18 15.55
N ALA A 60 0.05 13.56 15.42
CA ALA A 60 0.67 13.31 14.13
C ALA A 60 -0.21 12.41 13.23
N TRP A 61 -0.85 11.40 13.78
CA TRP A 61 -1.77 10.53 13.03
C TRP A 61 -3.04 11.24 12.59
N ASP A 62 -3.61 12.10 13.43
CA ASP A 62 -4.79 12.89 13.06
C ASP A 62 -4.49 13.85 11.90
N ILE A 63 -3.34 14.55 11.98
CA ILE A 63 -2.86 15.42 10.90
C ILE A 63 -2.60 14.62 9.61
N ALA A 64 -1.90 13.49 9.71
CA ALA A 64 -1.61 12.64 8.56
C ALA A 64 -2.88 12.09 7.90
N ARG A 65 -3.87 11.69 8.70
CA ARG A 65 -5.19 11.25 8.23
C ARG A 65 -5.92 12.37 7.49
N GLU A 66 -5.93 13.57 8.05
CA GLU A 66 -6.57 14.74 7.40
C GLU A 66 -5.91 15.05 6.05
N MET A 67 -4.58 15.07 6.01
CA MET A 67 -3.83 15.30 4.77
C MET A 67 -4.10 14.21 3.73
N SER A 68 -4.06 12.94 4.12
CA SER A 68 -4.34 11.81 3.23
C SER A 68 -5.76 11.88 2.68
N PHE A 69 -6.73 12.21 3.53
CA PHE A 69 -8.13 12.39 3.14
C PHE A 69 -8.30 13.50 2.10
N ARG A 70 -7.68 14.66 2.29
CA ARG A 70 -7.74 15.78 1.33
C ARG A 70 -7.16 15.42 -0.03
N ILE A 71 -6.16 14.57 -0.09
CA ILE A 71 -5.46 14.19 -1.34
C ILE A 71 -6.15 13.01 -2.04
N ALA A 72 -6.53 11.98 -1.27
CA ALA A 72 -6.91 10.68 -1.83
C ALA A 72 -8.43 10.41 -1.83
N TRP A 73 -9.23 11.20 -1.11
CA TRP A 73 -10.65 10.91 -0.91
C TRP A 73 -11.49 10.91 -2.20
N LYS A 74 -11.11 11.66 -3.22
CA LYS A 74 -11.90 11.75 -4.47
C LYS A 74 -11.32 10.86 -5.56
N PRO A 75 -12.14 9.94 -6.09
CA PRO A 75 -13.35 9.35 -5.54
C PRO A 75 -13.00 8.11 -4.71
N TYR A 76 -13.33 8.07 -3.43
CA TYR A 76 -13.27 6.87 -2.59
C TYR A 76 -11.89 6.20 -2.50
N MET A 77 -10.80 6.99 -2.38
CA MET A 77 -9.42 6.50 -2.25
C MET A 77 -8.86 5.82 -3.51
N TYR A 78 -9.54 5.92 -4.66
CA TYR A 78 -9.05 5.43 -5.95
C TYR A 78 -9.39 6.38 -7.11
N SER A 79 -8.68 6.22 -8.22
CA SER A 79 -8.95 6.96 -9.46
C SER A 79 -9.60 6.05 -10.50
N GLN A 80 -10.70 6.49 -11.08
CA GLN A 80 -11.38 5.75 -12.15
C GLN A 80 -10.56 5.69 -13.45
N SER A 81 -9.73 6.69 -13.69
CA SER A 81 -8.90 6.76 -14.90
C SER A 81 -7.57 6.03 -14.77
N LEU A 82 -7.06 5.82 -13.54
CA LEU A 82 -5.74 5.22 -13.33
C LEU A 82 -5.57 3.85 -14.01
N PRO A 83 -6.51 2.91 -13.94
CA PRO A 83 -6.35 1.60 -14.59
C PRO A 83 -6.10 1.72 -16.10
N HIS A 84 -6.74 2.67 -16.77
CA HIS A 84 -6.59 2.91 -18.22
C HIS A 84 -5.23 3.55 -18.60
N LEU A 85 -4.59 4.23 -17.65
CA LEU A 85 -3.31 4.89 -17.85
C LEU A 85 -2.13 3.96 -17.58
N LEU A 86 -2.29 2.96 -16.74
CA LEU A 86 -1.20 2.05 -16.33
C LEU A 86 -0.63 1.22 -17.46
N GLY A 87 -1.41 0.93 -18.50
CA GLY A 87 -0.94 0.25 -19.71
C GLY A 87 0.18 1.00 -20.47
N ALA A 88 0.31 2.31 -20.25
CA ALA A 88 1.39 3.12 -20.81
C ALA A 88 2.70 3.03 -20.03
N VAL A 89 2.70 2.49 -18.81
CA VAL A 89 3.90 2.31 -17.97
C VAL A 89 4.71 1.13 -18.48
N LYS A 90 5.87 1.41 -19.09
CA LYS A 90 6.76 0.38 -19.66
C LYS A 90 7.86 -0.06 -18.69
N ALA A 91 8.10 0.71 -17.63
CA ALA A 91 9.07 0.35 -16.60
C ALA A 91 8.68 -0.98 -15.95
N PRO A 92 9.63 -1.88 -15.68
CA PRO A 92 9.40 -3.05 -14.85
C PRO A 92 8.85 -2.64 -13.51
N ALA A 93 7.81 -3.35 -13.03
CA ALA A 93 7.16 -3.05 -11.77
C ALA A 93 7.17 -4.28 -10.83
N LEU A 94 7.53 -4.07 -9.58
CA LEU A 94 7.37 -5.02 -8.50
C LEU A 94 6.21 -4.55 -7.60
N LEU A 95 5.20 -5.38 -7.48
CA LEU A 95 4.07 -5.18 -6.56
C LEU A 95 4.28 -6.09 -5.36
N VAL A 96 4.22 -5.56 -4.15
CA VAL A 96 4.35 -6.32 -2.91
C VAL A 96 3.13 -6.05 -2.05
N TRP A 97 2.49 -7.09 -1.54
CA TRP A 97 1.29 -7.00 -0.71
C TRP A 97 1.34 -7.96 0.46
N GLY A 98 0.83 -7.54 1.61
CA GLY A 98 0.51 -8.46 2.69
C GLY A 98 -0.72 -9.31 2.36
N ASP A 99 -0.73 -10.58 2.74
CA ASP A 99 -1.88 -11.47 2.49
C ASP A 99 -3.12 -11.12 3.34
N ASP A 100 -2.93 -10.38 4.43
CA ASP A 100 -3.99 -9.87 5.32
C ASP A 100 -4.03 -8.32 5.32
N ASP A 101 -3.84 -7.69 4.16
CA ASP A 101 -3.95 -6.24 4.02
C ASP A 101 -5.40 -5.79 4.22
N LYS A 102 -5.67 -5.21 5.40
CA LYS A 102 -6.99 -4.71 5.82
C LYS A 102 -7.27 -3.28 5.34
N VAL A 103 -6.27 -2.61 4.76
CA VAL A 103 -6.39 -1.24 4.25
C VAL A 103 -6.68 -1.24 2.75
N VAL A 104 -5.87 -1.97 1.99
CA VAL A 104 -6.05 -2.13 0.54
C VAL A 104 -6.10 -3.62 0.21
N PRO A 105 -7.27 -4.18 -0.07
CA PRO A 105 -7.43 -5.61 -0.31
C PRO A 105 -6.49 -6.17 -1.39
N VAL A 106 -6.00 -7.39 -1.21
CA VAL A 106 -5.12 -8.09 -2.17
C VAL A 106 -5.71 -8.15 -3.58
N SER A 107 -7.04 -8.11 -3.71
CA SER A 107 -7.72 -8.03 -5.01
C SER A 107 -7.32 -6.78 -5.81
N ALA A 108 -6.97 -5.66 -5.15
CA ALA A 108 -6.41 -4.49 -5.81
C ALA A 108 -5.02 -4.77 -6.39
N ALA A 109 -4.18 -5.55 -5.68
CA ALA A 109 -2.86 -5.96 -6.20
C ALA A 109 -2.98 -6.75 -7.50
N HIS A 110 -3.92 -7.68 -7.57
CA HIS A 110 -4.19 -8.45 -8.80
C HIS A 110 -4.66 -7.54 -9.94
N ARG A 111 -5.45 -6.52 -9.64
CA ARG A 111 -5.88 -5.54 -10.64
C ARG A 111 -4.73 -4.66 -11.11
N PHE A 112 -3.83 -4.22 -10.23
CA PHE A 112 -2.57 -3.56 -10.61
C PHE A 112 -1.72 -4.45 -11.52
N LYS A 113 -1.57 -5.73 -11.15
CA LYS A 113 -0.83 -6.72 -11.94
C LYS A 113 -1.38 -6.87 -13.36
N THR A 114 -2.70 -6.85 -13.52
CA THR A 114 -3.35 -6.94 -14.83
C THR A 114 -3.20 -5.65 -15.64
N ALA A 115 -3.21 -4.48 -14.97
CA ALA A 115 -3.15 -3.19 -15.64
C ALA A 115 -1.73 -2.77 -16.04
N LEU A 116 -0.70 -3.24 -15.34
CA LEU A 116 0.71 -2.94 -15.60
C LEU A 116 1.34 -4.03 -16.47
N PRO A 117 1.81 -3.74 -17.70
CA PRO A 117 2.26 -4.76 -18.65
C PRO A 117 3.49 -5.54 -18.18
N ASN A 118 4.38 -4.92 -17.42
CA ASN A 118 5.66 -5.49 -16.96
C ASN A 118 5.69 -5.65 -15.44
N ALA A 119 4.58 -6.02 -14.81
CA ALA A 119 4.51 -6.17 -13.36
C ALA A 119 4.69 -7.62 -12.90
N ARG A 120 5.42 -7.78 -11.79
CA ARG A 120 5.48 -8.99 -10.96
C ARG A 120 4.78 -8.70 -9.64
N LEU A 121 3.96 -9.62 -9.15
CA LEU A 121 3.27 -9.54 -7.87
C LEU A 121 3.84 -10.58 -6.91
N GLU A 122 4.16 -10.14 -5.70
CA GLU A 122 4.59 -10.95 -4.58
C GLU A 122 3.66 -10.71 -3.39
N ILE A 123 3.17 -11.78 -2.80
CA ILE A 123 2.31 -11.75 -1.61
C ILE A 123 3.12 -12.23 -0.41
N VAL A 124 3.24 -11.37 0.60
CA VAL A 124 3.96 -11.65 1.85
C VAL A 124 2.98 -12.23 2.87
N LYS A 125 3.21 -13.46 3.27
CA LYS A 125 2.35 -14.18 4.22
C LYS A 125 2.49 -13.65 5.65
N GLY A 126 1.36 -13.56 6.36
CA GLY A 126 1.31 -13.09 7.73
C GLY A 126 1.76 -11.64 7.87
N SER A 127 1.39 -10.81 6.91
CA SER A 127 1.62 -9.38 6.91
C SER A 127 0.35 -8.63 6.54
N GLY A 128 0.15 -7.48 7.16
CA GLY A 128 -0.88 -6.51 6.82
C GLY A 128 -0.40 -5.52 5.76
N HIS A 129 -0.95 -4.32 5.82
CA HIS A 129 -0.63 -3.22 4.90
C HIS A 129 0.80 -2.70 5.05
N ALA A 130 1.30 -2.61 6.29
CA ALA A 130 2.65 -2.11 6.62
C ALA A 130 3.72 -3.21 6.50
N VAL A 131 3.88 -3.77 5.32
CA VAL A 131 4.85 -4.85 5.05
C VAL A 131 6.27 -4.45 5.46
N GLU A 132 6.64 -3.18 5.26
CA GLU A 132 7.94 -2.63 5.63
C GLU A 132 8.20 -2.61 7.14
N MET A 133 7.14 -2.55 7.94
CA MET A 133 7.23 -2.56 9.41
C MET A 133 7.18 -3.99 9.96
N GLU A 134 6.30 -4.83 9.40
CA GLU A 134 6.09 -6.19 9.91
C GLU A 134 7.13 -7.20 9.38
N LYS A 135 7.53 -7.06 8.12
CA LYS A 135 8.38 -8.02 7.40
C LYS A 135 9.53 -7.35 6.64
N PRO A 136 10.31 -6.45 7.28
CA PRO A 136 11.34 -5.67 6.59
C PRO A 136 12.38 -6.53 5.88
N SER A 137 12.79 -7.64 6.49
CA SER A 137 13.77 -8.55 5.90
C SER A 137 13.22 -9.29 4.67
N GLU A 138 11.94 -9.64 4.68
CA GLU A 138 11.29 -10.31 3.55
C GLU A 138 11.09 -9.32 2.40
N LEU A 139 10.63 -8.11 2.71
CA LEU A 139 10.51 -7.03 1.73
C LEU A 139 11.88 -6.73 1.08
N ALA A 140 12.95 -6.62 1.87
CA ALA A 140 14.28 -6.37 1.34
C ALA A 140 14.77 -7.49 0.39
N LYS A 141 14.50 -8.77 0.70
CA LYS A 141 14.83 -9.91 -0.16
C LYS A 141 14.10 -9.88 -1.51
N LEU A 142 12.93 -9.26 -1.59
CA LEU A 142 12.18 -9.09 -2.83
C LEU A 142 12.65 -7.87 -3.63
N VAL A 143 12.85 -6.75 -2.93
CA VAL A 143 13.14 -5.45 -3.55
C VAL A 143 14.59 -5.34 -4.02
N MET A 144 15.57 -5.76 -3.21
CA MET A 144 16.98 -5.56 -3.54
C MET A 144 17.42 -6.29 -4.83
N PRO A 145 17.07 -7.57 -5.05
CA PRO A 145 17.39 -8.24 -6.32
C PRO A 145 16.66 -7.61 -7.52
N PHE A 146 15.42 -7.17 -7.32
CA PHE A 146 14.65 -6.49 -8.36
C PHE A 146 15.31 -5.18 -8.80
N LEU A 147 15.78 -4.38 -7.85
CA LEU A 147 16.48 -3.13 -8.16
C LEU A 147 17.86 -3.38 -8.80
N ALA A 148 18.58 -4.41 -8.38
CA ALA A 148 19.91 -4.74 -8.89
C ALA A 148 19.90 -5.38 -10.29
N ALA A 149 18.82 -6.02 -10.71
CA ALA A 149 18.70 -6.59 -12.06
C ALA A 149 18.88 -5.49 -13.13
N LYS A 150 19.62 -5.80 -14.21
CA LYS A 150 19.82 -4.87 -15.34
C LYS A 150 18.63 -4.89 -16.29
#